data_e0a0a299466ae753431bdf08689d228c
#
_entry.id   e0a0a299466ae753431bdf08689d228c
#
_cell.length_a   1.000
_cell.length_b   1.000
_cell.length_c   1.000
_cell.angle_alpha   90.00
_cell.angle_beta   90.00
_cell.angle_gamma   90.00
#
_symmetry.space_group_name_H-M   'P 1'
#
loop_
_entity.id
_entity.type
_entity.pdbx_description
1 polymer ?
#
loop_
_entity_poly.entity_id
_entity_poly.type
_entity_poly.pdbx_seq_one_letter_code
_entity_poly.pdbx_strand_id
1 'polypeptide(L)'
;MANSYDEKKRVINCESAAKCGSCAYAGMKYDNELKVKQNYIDKLFKGVCPVDEITGMYRPVHYRNKVHAVVGEDKNGNIITGTYEQNSHVIVRVSECLLEDSQCSRIIATLRELFKSFKYKPYNEDKGTGFIRHILLRKGFSTKEIMLVLVTSEVAFPSKTHFLKALKEKHPEINTIVQNVNAYNTSMVLGQRNIVLTGKGYIEDVLCGYRFRISPSSFYQINHQQTEKLYKAAINMAEITKKDTVIDAYCGIGTIGIAASGKAGHVIGVELNKDAVKDAEENAKINNIKNIRFVKADAGEFLVEYAAKKKADVVIMDPPRSGSSEEFLNAILKIKPDRVVYVSCNPDTQRRDVEVLLKGGYKVKGCKPFDMFPFTDNVETVILLSRKAPDAEIRVRLDMSELDITSAESKATYKEIQEYVKNKYSLHVTNLYIAQVKREFGIIERENYNTGEGKAKVPQVTAEKRESIIDALRYFQMIE
;
A
#
# COMPACT_ATOMS: atom_id res chain seq x y z
N MET A 1 -3.33 -25.92 16.57
CA MET A 1 -4.63 -25.24 16.29
C MET A 1 -4.57 -24.71 14.87
N ALA A 2 -5.69 -24.68 14.13
CA ALA A 2 -5.69 -24.09 12.77
C ALA A 2 -5.52 -22.57 12.85
N ASN A 3 -4.86 -21.98 11.84
CA ASN A 3 -4.76 -20.54 11.72
C ASN A 3 -6.17 -19.92 11.66
N SER A 4 -6.41 -18.84 12.39
CA SER A 4 -7.74 -18.23 12.47
C SER A 4 -7.68 -16.72 12.63
N TYR A 5 -8.70 -16.04 12.12
CA TYR A 5 -8.94 -14.63 12.32
C TYR A 5 -10.25 -14.42 13.08
N ASP A 6 -10.17 -13.79 14.25
CA ASP A 6 -11.35 -13.38 15.02
C ASP A 6 -11.79 -11.98 14.53
N GLU A 7 -12.89 -11.92 13.76
CA GLU A 7 -13.39 -10.67 13.17
C GLU A 7 -13.85 -9.67 14.24
N LYS A 8 -14.46 -10.14 15.35
CA LYS A 8 -14.95 -9.26 16.41
C LYS A 8 -13.81 -8.61 17.20
N LYS A 9 -12.77 -9.37 17.49
CA LYS A 9 -11.59 -8.88 18.20
C LYS A 9 -10.51 -8.32 17.27
N ARG A 10 -10.62 -8.60 15.96
CA ARG A 10 -9.62 -8.27 14.93
C ARG A 10 -8.24 -8.80 15.31
N VAL A 11 -8.15 -10.10 15.62
CA VAL A 11 -6.95 -10.80 16.05
C VAL A 11 -6.66 -11.96 15.12
N ILE A 12 -5.40 -12.14 14.71
CA ILE A 12 -4.93 -13.37 14.07
C ILE A 12 -4.29 -14.31 15.10
N ASN A 13 -4.61 -15.60 14.98
CA ASN A 13 -3.89 -16.67 15.66
C ASN A 13 -3.21 -17.51 14.60
N CYS A 14 -1.89 -17.59 14.63
CA CYS A 14 -1.08 -18.32 13.66
C CYS A 14 -0.06 -19.19 14.40
N GLU A 15 -0.15 -20.49 14.23
CA GLU A 15 0.75 -21.46 14.87
C GLU A 15 2.21 -21.35 14.40
N SER A 16 2.41 -20.83 13.18
CA SER A 16 3.73 -20.65 12.59
C SER A 16 4.34 -19.28 12.91
N ALA A 17 3.63 -18.36 13.58
CA ALA A 17 4.07 -16.96 13.74
C ALA A 17 5.45 -16.84 14.40
N ALA A 18 5.70 -17.61 15.47
CA ALA A 18 6.95 -17.56 16.22
C ALA A 18 8.18 -18.02 15.39
N LYS A 19 7.99 -18.98 14.48
CA LYS A 19 9.05 -19.52 13.62
C LYS A 19 9.20 -18.77 12.31
N CYS A 20 8.07 -18.40 11.70
CA CYS A 20 8.02 -17.63 10.46
C CYS A 20 8.57 -16.21 10.64
N GLY A 21 8.38 -15.60 11.83
CA GLY A 21 8.90 -14.26 12.16
C GLY A 21 8.22 -13.10 11.42
N SER A 22 7.25 -13.37 10.53
CA SER A 22 6.65 -12.30 9.70
C SER A 22 5.60 -11.47 10.43
N CYS A 23 4.97 -12.02 11.49
CA CYS A 23 3.85 -11.40 12.20
C CYS A 23 4.22 -11.06 13.65
N ALA A 24 4.88 -9.92 13.83
CA ALA A 24 5.31 -9.44 15.15
C ALA A 24 4.13 -9.21 16.11
N TYR A 25 2.94 -8.93 15.59
CA TYR A 25 1.73 -8.64 16.37
C TYR A 25 0.66 -9.75 16.29
N ALA A 26 1.04 -11.00 15.93
CA ALA A 26 0.12 -12.13 16.05
C ALA A 26 -0.37 -12.28 17.49
N GLY A 27 -1.67 -12.49 17.70
CA GLY A 27 -2.30 -12.54 19.01
C GLY A 27 -2.67 -11.18 19.62
N MET A 28 -2.20 -10.07 19.04
CA MET A 28 -2.58 -8.71 19.45
C MET A 28 -3.84 -8.26 18.72
N LYS A 29 -4.70 -7.48 19.40
CA LYS A 29 -5.81 -6.79 18.74
C LYS A 29 -5.27 -5.76 17.76
N TYR A 30 -5.82 -5.73 16.55
CA TYR A 30 -5.36 -4.82 15.50
C TYR A 30 -5.42 -3.34 15.90
N ASP A 31 -6.42 -2.92 16.67
CA ASP A 31 -6.52 -1.55 17.17
C ASP A 31 -5.38 -1.20 18.16
N ASN A 32 -4.86 -2.19 18.90
CA ASN A 32 -3.70 -1.99 19.75
C ASN A 32 -2.40 -1.92 18.95
N GLU A 33 -2.28 -2.72 17.89
CA GLU A 33 -1.18 -2.63 16.93
C GLU A 33 -1.11 -1.23 16.32
N LEU A 34 -2.24 -0.68 15.85
CA LEU A 34 -2.30 0.68 15.30
C LEU A 34 -1.82 1.73 16.32
N LYS A 35 -2.17 1.58 17.60
CA LYS A 35 -1.69 2.47 18.67
C LYS A 35 -0.18 2.35 18.88
N VAL A 36 0.37 1.12 18.84
CA VAL A 36 1.83 0.90 18.95
C VAL A 36 2.55 1.58 17.80
N LYS A 37 2.09 1.38 16.57
CA LYS A 37 2.65 1.99 15.37
C LYS A 37 2.51 3.52 15.38
N GLN A 38 1.37 4.07 15.80
CA GLN A 38 1.17 5.50 15.97
C GLN A 38 2.18 6.09 16.95
N ASN A 39 2.27 5.52 18.15
CA ASN A 39 3.18 5.98 19.20
C ASN A 39 4.65 5.96 18.74
N TYR A 40 5.03 4.98 17.93
CA TYR A 40 6.36 4.89 17.35
C TYR A 40 6.64 6.08 16.43
N ILE A 41 5.72 6.39 15.50
CA ILE A 41 5.88 7.50 14.56
C ILE A 41 5.80 8.85 15.27
N ASP A 42 4.89 9.01 16.24
CA ASP A 42 4.77 10.23 17.06
C ASP A 42 6.09 10.52 17.80
N LYS A 43 6.70 9.49 18.38
CA LYS A 43 8.00 9.61 19.08
C LYS A 43 9.11 9.98 18.10
N LEU A 44 9.16 9.33 16.94
CA LEU A 44 10.22 9.50 15.95
C LEU A 44 10.21 10.92 15.33
N PHE A 45 9.04 11.48 15.09
CA PHE A 45 8.89 12.82 14.50
C PHE A 45 8.56 13.92 15.52
N LYS A 46 8.67 13.60 16.82
CA LYS A 46 8.47 14.60 17.89
C LYS A 46 9.41 15.79 17.70
N GLY A 47 8.84 17.00 17.71
CA GLY A 47 9.59 18.25 17.51
C GLY A 47 9.97 18.54 16.05
N VAL A 48 9.59 17.71 15.11
CA VAL A 48 9.82 17.91 13.66
C VAL A 48 8.55 18.37 12.96
N CYS A 49 7.46 17.64 13.15
CA CYS A 49 6.15 17.97 12.57
C CYS A 49 5.02 17.33 13.37
N PRO A 50 3.77 17.80 13.18
CA PRO A 50 2.60 17.06 13.59
C PRO A 50 2.49 15.77 12.78
N VAL A 51 2.04 14.69 13.43
CA VAL A 51 1.78 13.39 12.82
C VAL A 51 0.27 13.19 12.79
N ASP A 52 -0.26 12.88 11.61
CA ASP A 52 -1.68 12.52 11.44
C ASP A 52 -1.95 11.14 12.07
N GLU A 53 -3.23 10.85 12.28
CA GLU A 53 -3.67 9.52 12.72
C GLU A 53 -3.32 8.45 11.66
N ILE A 54 -2.80 7.32 12.13
CA ILE A 54 -2.43 6.20 11.25
C ILE A 54 -3.65 5.65 10.51
N THR A 55 -3.49 5.49 9.21
CA THR A 55 -4.54 4.91 8.37
C THR A 55 -4.46 3.39 8.39
N GLY A 56 -5.36 2.75 9.14
CA GLY A 56 -5.49 1.30 9.21
C GLY A 56 -6.40 0.70 8.13
N MET A 57 -6.53 -0.66 8.16
CA MET A 57 -7.44 -1.42 7.31
C MET A 57 -8.72 -1.80 8.07
N TYR A 58 -9.85 -1.83 7.37
CA TYR A 58 -11.09 -2.38 7.93
C TYR A 58 -10.94 -3.89 8.19
N ARG A 59 -10.51 -4.68 7.18
CA ARG A 59 -10.24 -6.12 7.31
C ARG A 59 -8.76 -6.39 7.06
N PRO A 60 -7.92 -6.50 8.12
CA PRO A 60 -6.46 -6.53 8.00
C PRO A 60 -5.89 -7.92 7.66
N VAL A 61 -6.64 -8.77 6.94
CA VAL A 61 -6.25 -10.12 6.53
C VAL A 61 -6.42 -10.30 5.02
N HIS A 62 -5.70 -11.27 4.45
CA HIS A 62 -5.74 -11.62 3.03
C HIS A 62 -5.46 -10.46 2.07
N TYR A 63 -4.66 -9.49 2.51
CA TYR A 63 -4.35 -8.29 1.75
C TYR A 63 -3.17 -8.44 0.79
N ARG A 64 -2.29 -9.45 1.02
CA ARG A 64 -1.12 -9.66 0.17
C ARG A 64 -1.53 -10.25 -1.17
N ASN A 65 -1.37 -9.45 -2.23
CA ASN A 65 -1.61 -9.84 -3.61
C ASN A 65 -0.41 -10.50 -4.30
N LYS A 66 0.73 -10.56 -3.62
CA LYS A 66 1.95 -11.27 -4.02
C LYS A 66 2.32 -12.27 -2.94
N VAL A 67 2.37 -13.54 -3.31
CA VAL A 67 2.68 -14.65 -2.43
C VAL A 67 3.93 -15.34 -2.93
N HIS A 68 4.89 -15.56 -2.05
CA HIS A 68 6.13 -16.26 -2.33
C HIS A 68 6.28 -17.43 -1.38
N ALA A 69 6.50 -18.63 -1.94
CA ALA A 69 6.76 -19.83 -1.16
C ALA A 69 8.06 -20.49 -1.64
N VAL A 70 8.90 -20.87 -0.68
CA VAL A 70 10.04 -21.73 -0.90
C VAL A 70 9.53 -23.17 -1.00
N VAL A 71 10.11 -23.96 -1.89
CA VAL A 71 9.80 -25.40 -2.04
C VAL A 71 10.96 -26.22 -1.50
N GLY A 72 10.68 -27.14 -0.58
CA GLY A 72 11.68 -28.02 0.01
C GLY A 72 11.13 -29.38 0.39
N GLU A 73 11.92 -30.16 1.11
CA GLU A 73 11.56 -31.47 1.62
C GLU A 73 11.65 -31.48 3.15
N ASP A 74 10.72 -32.17 3.79
CA ASP A 74 10.83 -32.49 5.21
C ASP A 74 11.76 -33.69 5.44
N LYS A 75 12.00 -34.04 6.71
CA LYS A 75 12.86 -35.16 7.10
C LYS A 75 12.39 -36.52 6.56
N ASN A 76 11.13 -36.62 6.15
CA ASN A 76 10.52 -37.83 5.61
C ASN A 76 10.48 -37.84 4.05
N GLY A 77 11.10 -36.83 3.41
CA GLY A 77 11.08 -36.70 1.96
C GLY A 77 9.76 -36.18 1.38
N ASN A 78 8.86 -35.64 2.20
CA ASN A 78 7.64 -35.01 1.69
C ASN A 78 7.93 -33.58 1.22
N ILE A 79 7.33 -33.20 0.11
CA ILE A 79 7.42 -31.83 -0.40
C ILE A 79 6.67 -30.91 0.55
N ILE A 80 7.37 -29.89 1.04
CA ILE A 80 6.82 -28.81 1.87
C ILE A 80 6.97 -27.47 1.15
N THR A 81 6.11 -26.52 1.51
CA THR A 81 6.20 -25.13 1.07
C THR A 81 6.07 -24.21 2.27
N GLY A 82 6.76 -23.08 2.22
CA GLY A 82 6.72 -22.12 3.31
C GLY A 82 7.68 -20.97 3.10
N THR A 83 8.20 -20.45 4.20
CA THR A 83 9.23 -19.40 4.21
C THR A 83 10.45 -19.90 4.97
N TYR A 84 11.61 -19.29 4.74
CA TYR A 84 12.77 -19.57 5.57
C TYR A 84 12.59 -19.01 6.98
N GLU A 85 13.00 -19.76 8.00
CA GLU A 85 13.21 -19.26 9.32
C GLU A 85 14.30 -18.17 9.28
N GLN A 86 14.17 -17.15 10.09
CA GLN A 86 15.07 -16.01 10.07
C GLN A 86 16.55 -16.44 10.24
N ASN A 87 17.41 -15.95 9.35
CA ASN A 87 18.84 -16.27 9.29
C ASN A 87 19.18 -17.78 9.15
N SER A 88 18.30 -18.56 8.53
CA SER A 88 18.53 -19.99 8.27
C SER A 88 17.98 -20.42 6.90
N HIS A 89 18.38 -21.63 6.47
CA HIS A 89 17.79 -22.31 5.31
C HIS A 89 16.70 -23.31 5.73
N VAL A 90 16.31 -23.31 6.99
CA VAL A 90 15.21 -24.16 7.49
C VAL A 90 13.88 -23.64 7.00
N ILE A 91 13.11 -24.46 6.32
CA ILE A 91 11.79 -24.06 5.82
C ILE A 91 10.74 -24.27 6.91
N VAL A 92 10.16 -23.16 7.34
CA VAL A 92 8.97 -23.16 8.18
C VAL A 92 7.77 -23.49 7.29
N ARG A 93 7.16 -24.65 7.51
CA ARG A 93 5.98 -25.06 6.75
C ARG A 93 4.83 -24.09 7.03
N VAL A 94 4.29 -23.51 5.96
CA VAL A 94 3.08 -22.68 6.00
C VAL A 94 2.03 -23.36 5.12
N SER A 95 0.97 -23.86 5.72
CA SER A 95 -0.15 -24.46 5.00
C SER A 95 -1.11 -23.38 4.49
N GLU A 96 -1.36 -22.38 5.31
CA GLU A 96 -2.21 -21.23 5.02
C GLU A 96 -1.67 -20.02 5.77
N CYS A 97 -1.52 -18.90 5.09
CA CYS A 97 -1.14 -17.62 5.70
C CYS A 97 -2.33 -16.66 5.69
N LEU A 98 -2.70 -16.15 6.86
CA LEU A 98 -3.84 -15.23 7.00
C LEU A 98 -3.59 -13.85 6.38
N LEU A 99 -2.34 -13.51 6.07
CA LEU A 99 -2.01 -12.25 5.38
C LEU A 99 -2.10 -12.37 3.87
N GLU A 100 -1.91 -13.57 3.32
CA GLU A 100 -1.87 -13.85 1.89
C GLU A 100 -3.27 -14.10 1.33
N ASP A 101 -3.46 -13.80 0.04
CA ASP A 101 -4.71 -14.14 -0.65
C ASP A 101 -4.98 -15.65 -0.55
N SER A 102 -6.16 -16.03 -0.05
CA SER A 102 -6.51 -17.42 0.22
C SER A 102 -6.54 -18.30 -1.04
N GLN A 103 -6.81 -17.73 -2.21
CA GLN A 103 -6.78 -18.47 -3.48
C GLN A 103 -5.35 -18.87 -3.83
N CYS A 104 -4.37 -18.00 -3.55
CA CYS A 104 -2.95 -18.33 -3.73
C CYS A 104 -2.53 -19.50 -2.84
N SER A 105 -2.97 -19.55 -1.59
CA SER A 105 -2.69 -20.68 -0.67
C SER A 105 -3.25 -22.00 -1.21
N ARG A 106 -4.46 -22.00 -1.79
CA ARG A 106 -5.04 -23.20 -2.43
C ARG A 106 -4.23 -23.67 -3.64
N ILE A 107 -3.78 -22.74 -4.48
CA ILE A 107 -2.93 -23.06 -5.64
C ILE A 107 -1.61 -23.69 -5.18
N ILE A 108 -0.97 -23.15 -4.13
CA ILE A 108 0.28 -23.68 -3.56
C ILE A 108 0.06 -25.10 -3.03
N ALA A 109 -1.07 -25.36 -2.36
CA ALA A 109 -1.40 -26.71 -1.88
C ALA A 109 -1.50 -27.72 -3.04
N THR A 110 -2.19 -27.37 -4.12
CA THR A 110 -2.28 -28.20 -5.33
C THR A 110 -0.91 -28.40 -5.98
N LEU A 111 -0.08 -27.36 -6.04
CA LEU A 111 1.28 -27.47 -6.61
C LEU A 111 2.14 -28.48 -5.85
N ARG A 112 2.05 -28.54 -4.51
CA ARG A 112 2.77 -29.57 -3.72
C ARG A 112 2.38 -30.99 -4.13
N GLU A 113 1.07 -31.24 -4.33
CA GLU A 113 0.57 -32.54 -4.78
C GLU A 113 1.07 -32.87 -6.19
N LEU A 114 1.00 -31.90 -7.10
CA LEU A 114 1.47 -32.07 -8.47
C LEU A 114 2.99 -32.31 -8.54
N PHE A 115 3.79 -31.55 -7.78
CA PHE A 115 5.24 -31.76 -7.72
C PHE A 115 5.59 -33.18 -7.25
N LYS A 116 4.87 -33.72 -6.26
CA LYS A 116 5.02 -35.09 -5.84
C LYS A 116 4.62 -36.08 -6.94
N SER A 117 3.49 -35.87 -7.58
CA SER A 117 2.97 -36.74 -8.65
C SER A 117 3.90 -36.77 -9.87
N PHE A 118 4.47 -35.61 -10.27
CA PHE A 118 5.41 -35.48 -11.39
C PHE A 118 6.85 -35.76 -11.00
N LYS A 119 7.12 -36.13 -9.72
CA LYS A 119 8.45 -36.43 -9.18
C LYS A 119 9.45 -35.27 -9.33
N TYR A 120 8.97 -34.00 -9.26
CA TYR A 120 9.84 -32.85 -9.25
C TYR A 120 10.57 -32.74 -7.91
N LYS A 121 11.89 -32.72 -7.97
CA LYS A 121 12.72 -32.61 -6.77
C LYS A 121 12.85 -31.15 -6.36
N PRO A 122 12.55 -30.80 -5.10
CA PRO A 122 12.89 -29.49 -4.55
C PRO A 122 14.38 -29.22 -4.68
N TYR A 123 14.72 -27.96 -4.93
CA TYR A 123 16.10 -27.54 -5.01
C TYR A 123 16.71 -27.44 -3.62
N ASN A 124 17.86 -28.06 -3.44
CA ASN A 124 18.64 -28.00 -2.20
C ASN A 124 19.76 -26.95 -2.41
N GLU A 125 19.67 -25.84 -1.69
CA GLU A 125 20.62 -24.71 -1.82
C GLU A 125 22.04 -25.11 -1.40
N ASP A 126 22.21 -26.01 -0.42
CA ASP A 126 23.50 -26.45 0.08
C ASP A 126 24.22 -27.39 -0.92
N LYS A 127 23.44 -28.23 -1.60
CA LYS A 127 23.95 -29.22 -2.56
C LYS A 127 23.97 -28.74 -4.01
N GLY A 128 23.26 -27.65 -4.30
CA GLY A 128 23.09 -27.13 -5.65
C GLY A 128 22.33 -28.09 -6.58
N THR A 129 21.43 -28.95 -6.06
CA THR A 129 20.74 -29.97 -6.83
C THR A 129 19.24 -29.94 -6.62
N GLY A 130 18.46 -30.34 -7.63
CA GLY A 130 17.02 -30.30 -7.63
C GLY A 130 16.47 -29.39 -8.72
N PHE A 131 15.19 -29.40 -8.97
CA PHE A 131 14.55 -28.71 -10.09
C PHE A 131 13.75 -27.47 -9.66
N ILE A 132 12.81 -27.63 -8.70
CA ILE A 132 11.88 -26.55 -8.30
C ILE A 132 12.38 -25.82 -7.07
N ARG A 133 12.55 -24.49 -7.16
CA ARG A 133 13.08 -23.65 -6.08
C ARG A 133 11.97 -22.90 -5.34
N HIS A 134 11.21 -22.12 -6.09
CA HIS A 134 10.21 -21.25 -5.50
C HIS A 134 8.91 -21.23 -6.32
N ILE A 135 7.84 -20.89 -5.64
CA ILE A 135 6.54 -20.55 -6.23
C ILE A 135 6.31 -19.07 -5.95
N LEU A 136 6.04 -18.29 -6.99
CA LEU A 136 5.59 -16.91 -6.85
C LEU A 136 4.21 -16.79 -7.51
N LEU A 137 3.23 -16.33 -6.74
CA LEU A 137 1.89 -16.01 -7.23
C LEU A 137 1.68 -14.50 -7.13
N ARG A 138 1.07 -13.93 -8.15
CA ARG A 138 0.60 -12.56 -8.16
C ARG A 138 -0.86 -12.54 -8.58
N LYS A 139 -1.67 -11.75 -7.89
CA LYS A 139 -3.09 -11.61 -8.18
C LYS A 139 -3.46 -10.14 -8.31
N GLY A 140 -4.08 -9.76 -9.41
CA GLY A 140 -4.71 -8.46 -9.56
C GLY A 140 -5.88 -8.34 -8.58
N PHE A 141 -5.90 -7.28 -7.80
CA PHE A 141 -6.97 -7.06 -6.82
C PHE A 141 -8.30 -6.76 -7.52
N SER A 142 -8.29 -5.87 -8.52
CA SER A 142 -9.50 -5.46 -9.27
C SER A 142 -9.85 -6.45 -10.36
N THR A 143 -8.87 -6.90 -11.15
CA THR A 143 -9.08 -7.79 -12.31
C THR A 143 -9.25 -9.25 -11.94
N LYS A 144 -8.79 -9.66 -10.75
CA LYS A 144 -8.71 -11.06 -10.29
C LYS A 144 -7.80 -11.94 -11.13
N GLU A 145 -7.06 -11.39 -12.09
CA GLU A 145 -6.08 -12.14 -12.88
C GLU A 145 -4.98 -12.72 -11.98
N ILE A 146 -4.62 -13.99 -12.24
CA ILE A 146 -3.58 -14.70 -11.47
C ILE A 146 -2.42 -15.08 -12.39
N MET A 147 -1.20 -14.70 -11.98
CA MET A 147 0.05 -15.14 -12.56
C MET A 147 0.76 -16.09 -11.61
N LEU A 148 1.09 -17.27 -12.11
CA LEU A 148 1.97 -18.22 -11.45
C LEU A 148 3.36 -18.14 -12.06
N VAL A 149 4.38 -17.94 -11.24
CA VAL A 149 5.78 -18.06 -11.62
C VAL A 149 6.40 -19.24 -10.89
N LEU A 150 6.87 -20.21 -11.66
CA LEU A 150 7.62 -21.38 -11.17
C LEU A 150 9.10 -21.10 -11.33
N VAL A 151 9.82 -20.99 -10.23
CA VAL A 151 11.27 -20.78 -10.27
C VAL A 151 11.96 -22.12 -10.29
N THR A 152 12.73 -22.36 -11.34
CA THR A 152 13.44 -23.62 -11.59
C THR A 152 14.95 -23.40 -11.68
N SER A 153 15.74 -24.41 -11.37
CA SER A 153 17.19 -24.38 -11.48
C SER A 153 17.70 -24.48 -12.93
N GLU A 154 16.86 -25.00 -13.84
CA GLU A 154 17.25 -25.27 -15.23
C GLU A 154 16.13 -24.92 -16.22
N VAL A 155 16.48 -24.78 -17.49
CA VAL A 155 15.55 -24.46 -18.59
C VAL A 155 14.64 -25.62 -18.93
N ALA A 156 15.17 -26.85 -18.88
CA ALA A 156 14.40 -28.05 -19.18
C ALA A 156 13.27 -28.21 -18.17
N PHE A 157 12.03 -28.38 -18.66
CA PHE A 157 10.86 -28.57 -17.79
C PHE A 157 10.32 -29.98 -18.03
N PRO A 158 10.61 -30.94 -17.17
CA PRO A 158 10.19 -32.34 -17.36
C PRO A 158 8.65 -32.45 -17.42
N SER A 159 8.13 -33.28 -18.32
CA SER A 159 6.67 -33.54 -18.47
C SER A 159 5.81 -32.26 -18.55
N LYS A 160 6.35 -31.16 -19.05
CA LYS A 160 5.75 -29.81 -19.07
C LYS A 160 4.28 -29.82 -19.50
N THR A 161 3.97 -30.42 -20.64
CA THR A 161 2.60 -30.41 -21.19
C THR A 161 1.59 -31.08 -20.28
N HIS A 162 1.93 -32.24 -19.71
CA HIS A 162 1.05 -32.97 -18.79
C HIS A 162 0.88 -32.24 -17.46
N PHE A 163 1.96 -31.65 -16.93
CA PHE A 163 1.92 -30.84 -15.72
C PHE A 163 1.01 -29.62 -15.89
N LEU A 164 1.18 -28.87 -16.97
CA LEU A 164 0.37 -27.68 -17.25
C LEU A 164 -1.11 -28.06 -17.44
N LYS A 165 -1.39 -29.17 -18.12
CA LYS A 165 -2.77 -29.66 -18.26
C LYS A 165 -3.39 -29.99 -16.91
N ALA A 166 -2.72 -30.81 -16.07
CA ALA A 166 -3.20 -31.20 -14.75
C ALA A 166 -3.40 -29.98 -13.82
N LEU A 167 -2.51 -29.00 -13.89
CA LEU A 167 -2.66 -27.77 -13.13
C LEU A 167 -3.85 -26.94 -13.59
N LYS A 168 -4.03 -26.78 -14.90
CA LYS A 168 -5.14 -25.99 -15.47
C LYS A 168 -6.51 -26.64 -15.26
N GLU A 169 -6.59 -27.94 -15.20
CA GLU A 169 -7.81 -28.69 -14.85
C GLU A 169 -8.26 -28.40 -13.42
N LYS A 170 -7.30 -28.24 -12.48
CA LYS A 170 -7.57 -27.93 -11.07
C LYS A 170 -7.74 -26.43 -10.81
N HIS A 171 -7.05 -25.60 -11.57
CA HIS A 171 -6.98 -24.13 -11.42
C HIS A 171 -7.14 -23.42 -12.77
N PRO A 172 -8.34 -23.44 -13.38
CA PRO A 172 -8.61 -22.75 -14.64
C PRO A 172 -8.48 -21.23 -14.51
N GLU A 173 -8.58 -20.69 -13.30
CA GLU A 173 -8.47 -19.26 -12.97
C GLU A 173 -7.07 -18.70 -13.12
N ILE A 174 -6.01 -19.53 -13.25
CA ILE A 174 -4.65 -19.02 -13.48
C ILE A 174 -4.56 -18.50 -14.93
N ASN A 175 -4.41 -17.21 -15.10
CA ASN A 175 -4.39 -16.56 -16.43
C ASN A 175 -3.09 -16.75 -17.17
N THR A 176 -1.96 -16.76 -16.46
CA THR A 176 -0.65 -16.94 -17.08
C THR A 176 0.30 -17.72 -16.18
N ILE A 177 1.14 -18.56 -16.80
CA ILE A 177 2.15 -19.35 -16.11
C ILE A 177 3.50 -19.05 -16.75
N VAL A 178 4.46 -18.68 -15.92
CA VAL A 178 5.84 -18.35 -16.33
C VAL A 178 6.79 -19.28 -15.61
N GLN A 179 7.76 -19.82 -16.33
CA GLN A 179 8.95 -20.42 -15.76
C GLN A 179 10.02 -19.34 -15.64
N ASN A 180 10.50 -19.09 -14.43
CA ASN A 180 11.69 -18.26 -14.22
C ASN A 180 12.87 -19.17 -13.94
N VAL A 181 13.94 -19.03 -14.71
CA VAL A 181 15.14 -19.86 -14.58
C VAL A 181 16.15 -19.16 -13.71
N ASN A 182 16.42 -19.73 -12.54
CA ASN A 182 17.45 -19.30 -11.61
C ASN A 182 18.45 -20.46 -11.38
N ALA A 183 19.44 -20.54 -12.23
CA ALA A 183 20.46 -21.59 -12.20
C ALA A 183 21.63 -21.30 -11.24
N TYR A 184 21.66 -20.10 -10.65
CA TYR A 184 22.79 -19.66 -9.81
C TYR A 184 22.58 -19.97 -8.34
N ASN A 185 23.67 -20.20 -7.63
CA ASN A 185 23.64 -20.21 -6.16
C ASN A 185 23.62 -18.75 -5.67
N THR A 186 22.43 -18.28 -5.35
CA THR A 186 22.16 -16.88 -4.99
C THR A 186 20.95 -16.79 -4.07
N SER A 187 20.95 -15.82 -3.17
CA SER A 187 19.79 -15.46 -2.33
C SER A 187 18.66 -14.80 -3.11
N MET A 188 18.88 -14.43 -4.38
CA MET A 188 17.85 -13.86 -5.23
C MET A 188 16.82 -14.92 -5.61
N VAL A 189 15.54 -14.64 -5.38
CA VAL A 189 14.45 -15.56 -5.70
C VAL A 189 14.31 -15.76 -7.19
N LEU A 190 14.32 -14.68 -7.97
CA LEU A 190 14.14 -14.72 -9.42
C LEU A 190 15.49 -14.62 -10.14
N GLY A 191 15.67 -15.49 -11.13
CA GLY A 191 16.74 -15.37 -12.12
C GLY A 191 16.36 -14.38 -13.23
N GLN A 192 17.28 -14.19 -14.17
CA GLN A 192 17.12 -13.20 -15.24
C GLN A 192 16.20 -13.68 -16.39
N ARG A 193 16.02 -14.98 -16.57
CA ARG A 193 15.32 -15.56 -17.72
C ARG A 193 13.90 -15.96 -17.36
N ASN A 194 12.93 -15.34 -18.02
CA ASN A 194 11.52 -15.72 -17.96
C ASN A 194 11.11 -16.42 -19.26
N ILE A 195 10.38 -17.54 -19.15
CA ILE A 195 9.83 -18.32 -20.25
C ILE A 195 8.32 -18.41 -20.02
N VAL A 196 7.53 -17.84 -20.90
CA VAL A 196 6.07 -17.92 -20.83
C VAL A 196 5.66 -19.34 -21.22
N LEU A 197 5.04 -20.06 -20.29
CA LEU A 197 4.53 -21.41 -20.51
C LEU A 197 3.09 -21.38 -21.02
N THR A 198 2.25 -20.50 -20.47
CA THR A 198 0.88 -20.25 -20.94
C THR A 198 0.47 -18.80 -20.68
N GLY A 199 -0.48 -18.29 -21.46
CA GLY A 199 -1.03 -16.94 -21.28
C GLY A 199 -0.12 -15.82 -21.81
N LYS A 200 -0.28 -14.62 -21.28
CA LYS A 200 0.39 -13.40 -21.75
C LYS A 200 1.79 -13.18 -21.18
N GLY A 201 2.17 -13.89 -20.12
CA GLY A 201 3.42 -13.69 -19.38
C GLY A 201 3.37 -12.51 -18.40
N TYR A 202 2.21 -11.89 -18.20
CA TYR A 202 1.93 -10.83 -17.26
C TYR A 202 0.47 -10.86 -16.84
N ILE A 203 0.12 -10.14 -15.79
CA ILE A 203 -1.25 -9.83 -15.41
C ILE A 203 -1.48 -8.33 -15.43
N GLU A 204 -2.72 -7.93 -15.41
CA GLU A 204 -3.12 -6.54 -15.27
C GLU A 204 -3.87 -6.33 -13.96
N ASP A 205 -3.75 -5.11 -13.40
CA ASP A 205 -4.57 -4.67 -12.28
C ASP A 205 -4.97 -3.20 -12.48
N VAL A 206 -5.96 -2.72 -11.73
CA VAL A 206 -6.37 -1.32 -11.74
C VAL A 206 -6.08 -0.72 -10.38
N LEU A 207 -5.28 0.34 -10.33
CA LEU A 207 -4.89 1.07 -9.13
C LEU A 207 -5.09 2.57 -9.34
N CYS A 208 -5.78 3.25 -8.42
CA CYS A 208 -6.11 4.67 -8.54
C CYS A 208 -6.82 5.04 -9.86
N GLY A 209 -7.62 4.12 -10.41
CA GLY A 209 -8.34 4.31 -11.69
C GLY A 209 -7.50 4.05 -12.95
N TYR A 210 -6.23 3.72 -12.83
CA TYR A 210 -5.34 3.41 -13.95
C TYR A 210 -5.04 1.92 -14.03
N ARG A 211 -4.93 1.40 -15.26
CA ARG A 211 -4.56 0.00 -15.53
C ARG A 211 -3.05 -0.18 -15.57
N PHE A 212 -2.56 -1.18 -14.87
CA PHE A 212 -1.14 -1.51 -14.81
C PHE A 212 -0.88 -2.94 -15.25
N ARG A 213 0.05 -3.11 -16.18
CA ARG A 213 0.66 -4.38 -16.51
C ARG A 213 1.71 -4.70 -15.45
N ILE A 214 1.66 -5.92 -14.94
CA ILE A 214 2.53 -6.43 -13.88
C ILE A 214 3.26 -7.67 -14.40
N SER A 215 4.56 -7.54 -14.65
CA SER A 215 5.43 -8.62 -15.09
C SER A 215 5.94 -9.46 -13.91
N PRO A 216 6.53 -10.64 -14.11
CA PRO A 216 7.04 -11.49 -13.01
C PRO A 216 7.99 -10.77 -12.05
N SER A 217 8.90 -9.95 -12.57
CA SER A 217 9.94 -9.23 -11.81
C SER A 217 9.56 -7.81 -11.41
N SER A 218 8.43 -7.27 -11.89
CA SER A 218 8.01 -5.89 -11.57
C SER A 218 7.75 -5.73 -10.07
N PHE A 219 8.18 -4.60 -9.51
CA PHE A 219 7.69 -4.18 -8.21
C PHE A 219 6.24 -3.65 -8.35
N TYR A 220 5.35 -4.12 -7.51
CA TYR A 220 3.98 -3.64 -7.37
C TYR A 220 3.57 -3.83 -5.91
N GLN A 221 2.97 -2.82 -5.32
CA GLN A 221 2.60 -2.82 -3.90
C GLN A 221 1.68 -3.99 -3.54
N ILE A 222 1.97 -4.65 -2.42
CA ILE A 222 1.31 -5.91 -2.06
C ILE A 222 -0.04 -5.76 -1.39
N ASN A 223 -0.37 -4.56 -0.92
CA ASN A 223 -1.63 -4.22 -0.27
C ASN A 223 -2.36 -3.16 -1.09
N HIS A 224 -3.18 -3.60 -2.01
CA HIS A 224 -3.86 -2.73 -2.97
C HIS A 224 -4.67 -1.61 -2.30
N GLN A 225 -5.51 -1.96 -1.31
CA GLN A 225 -6.40 -1.01 -0.65
C GLN A 225 -5.65 0.11 0.08
N GLN A 226 -4.57 -0.24 0.79
CA GLN A 226 -3.77 0.76 1.47
C GLN A 226 -2.90 1.56 0.49
N THR A 227 -2.45 0.95 -0.60
CA THR A 227 -1.70 1.65 -1.65
C THR A 227 -2.52 2.77 -2.28
N GLU A 228 -3.81 2.53 -2.58
CA GLU A 228 -4.67 3.58 -3.10
C GLU A 228 -4.79 4.76 -2.14
N LYS A 229 -4.98 4.49 -0.84
CA LYS A 229 -5.05 5.54 0.19
C LYS A 229 -3.72 6.30 0.30
N LEU A 230 -2.60 5.58 0.30
CA LEU A 230 -1.26 6.14 0.39
C LEU A 230 -0.94 7.04 -0.82
N TYR A 231 -1.20 6.56 -2.05
CA TYR A 231 -0.94 7.33 -3.27
C TYR A 231 -1.86 8.55 -3.38
N LYS A 232 -3.15 8.40 -3.06
CA LYS A 232 -4.09 9.53 -2.98
C LYS A 232 -3.60 10.58 -1.98
N ALA A 233 -3.13 10.17 -0.80
CA ALA A 233 -2.58 11.08 0.19
C ALA A 233 -1.30 11.77 -0.31
N ALA A 234 -0.34 11.03 -0.87
CA ALA A 234 0.90 11.58 -1.40
C ALA A 234 0.65 12.64 -2.49
N ILE A 235 -0.24 12.33 -3.46
CA ILE A 235 -0.61 13.24 -4.55
C ILE A 235 -1.39 14.46 -4.04
N ASN A 236 -2.27 14.28 -3.05
CA ASN A 236 -3.03 15.39 -2.48
C ASN A 236 -2.15 16.30 -1.63
N MET A 237 -1.26 15.74 -0.80
CA MET A 237 -0.29 16.53 -0.03
C MET A 237 0.65 17.32 -0.94
N ALA A 238 0.99 16.79 -2.11
CA ALA A 238 1.83 17.48 -3.09
C ALA A 238 1.16 18.69 -3.73
N GLU A 239 -0.17 18.87 -3.61
CA GLU A 239 -0.94 19.97 -4.21
C GLU A 239 -0.59 20.24 -5.69
N ILE A 240 -0.49 19.15 -6.45
CA ILE A 240 -0.06 19.18 -7.84
C ILE A 240 -1.09 19.92 -8.71
N THR A 241 -0.61 20.80 -9.59
CA THR A 241 -1.41 21.55 -10.53
C THR A 241 -0.96 21.32 -11.99
N LYS A 242 -1.79 21.71 -12.96
CA LYS A 242 -1.46 21.61 -14.40
C LYS A 242 -0.26 22.48 -14.85
N LYS A 243 0.28 23.29 -13.95
CA LYS A 243 1.49 24.09 -14.20
C LYS A 243 2.77 23.38 -13.75
N ASP A 244 2.63 22.37 -12.88
CA ASP A 244 3.76 21.72 -12.23
C ASP A 244 4.44 20.69 -13.14
N THR A 245 5.75 20.68 -13.08
CA THR A 245 6.62 19.57 -13.51
C THR A 245 6.94 18.70 -12.30
N VAL A 246 6.48 17.45 -12.33
CA VAL A 246 6.65 16.47 -11.27
C VAL A 246 7.76 15.49 -11.66
N ILE A 247 8.70 15.24 -10.77
CA ILE A 247 9.66 14.13 -10.89
C ILE A 247 9.21 13.02 -9.94
N ASP A 248 8.94 11.83 -10.48
CA ASP A 248 8.67 10.58 -9.73
C ASP A 248 9.98 9.80 -9.69
N ALA A 249 10.72 9.96 -8.60
CA ALA A 249 11.99 9.30 -8.39
C ALA A 249 11.78 7.90 -7.79
N TYR A 250 12.55 6.91 -8.28
CA TYR A 250 12.36 5.48 -7.97
C TYR A 250 11.00 4.96 -8.46
N CYS A 251 10.58 5.36 -9.65
CA CYS A 251 9.19 5.22 -10.11
C CYS A 251 8.73 3.77 -10.36
N GLY A 252 9.63 2.79 -10.39
CA GLY A 252 9.30 1.40 -10.70
C GLY A 252 8.57 1.29 -12.04
N ILE A 253 7.40 0.65 -12.04
CA ILE A 253 6.53 0.53 -13.22
C ILE A 253 5.63 1.77 -13.45
N GLY A 254 5.96 2.90 -12.80
CA GLY A 254 5.32 4.20 -13.01
C GLY A 254 4.04 4.42 -12.23
N THR A 255 3.78 3.68 -11.16
CA THR A 255 2.46 3.71 -10.48
C THR A 255 2.10 5.07 -9.89
N ILE A 256 3.03 5.73 -9.20
CA ILE A 256 2.79 7.05 -8.59
C ILE A 256 2.75 8.14 -9.66
N GLY A 257 3.73 8.15 -10.58
CA GLY A 257 3.80 9.14 -11.65
C GLY A 257 2.60 9.11 -12.59
N ILE A 258 2.12 7.92 -12.96
CA ILE A 258 0.89 7.75 -13.75
C ILE A 258 -0.32 8.28 -12.98
N ALA A 259 -0.47 7.93 -11.70
CA ALA A 259 -1.56 8.46 -10.88
C ALA A 259 -1.49 10.01 -10.72
N ALA A 260 -0.30 10.58 -10.64
CA ALA A 260 -0.08 12.02 -10.55
C ALA A 260 -0.32 12.76 -11.88
N SER A 261 -0.18 12.09 -13.03
CA SER A 261 -0.25 12.69 -14.37
C SER A 261 -1.60 13.36 -14.66
N GLY A 262 -2.68 12.84 -14.05
CA GLY A 262 -4.01 13.43 -14.15
C GLY A 262 -4.09 14.87 -13.60
N LYS A 263 -3.23 15.22 -12.63
CA LYS A 263 -3.16 16.56 -12.01
C LYS A 263 -1.98 17.40 -12.51
N ALA A 264 -0.88 16.78 -12.92
CA ALA A 264 0.36 17.45 -13.34
C ALA A 264 0.28 18.01 -14.78
N GLY A 265 1.12 19.04 -15.06
CA GLY A 265 1.42 19.47 -16.42
C GLY A 265 2.33 18.48 -17.13
N HIS A 266 3.44 18.14 -16.49
CA HIS A 266 4.40 17.16 -16.98
C HIS A 266 4.87 16.26 -15.84
N VAL A 267 5.11 14.97 -16.15
CA VAL A 267 5.69 14.01 -15.21
C VAL A 267 6.94 13.38 -15.83
N ILE A 268 7.96 13.18 -15.01
CA ILE A 268 9.19 12.48 -15.39
C ILE A 268 9.41 11.36 -14.36
N GLY A 269 9.21 10.11 -14.78
CA GLY A 269 9.56 8.95 -13.98
C GLY A 269 11.02 8.58 -14.17
N VAL A 270 11.74 8.34 -13.07
CA VAL A 270 13.15 7.94 -13.09
C VAL A 270 13.30 6.59 -12.40
N GLU A 271 13.92 5.63 -13.08
CA GLU A 271 14.08 4.26 -12.59
C GLU A 271 15.36 3.65 -13.14
N LEU A 272 16.11 2.94 -12.29
CA LEU A 272 17.36 2.30 -12.65
C LEU A 272 17.15 1.00 -13.48
N ASN A 273 16.10 0.26 -13.17
CA ASN A 273 15.78 -1.02 -13.78
C ASN A 273 15.17 -0.85 -15.17
N LYS A 274 15.87 -1.30 -16.20
CA LYS A 274 15.43 -1.20 -17.61
C LYS A 274 14.07 -1.87 -17.86
N ASP A 275 13.79 -3.00 -17.25
CA ASP A 275 12.55 -3.74 -17.48
C ASP A 275 11.37 -3.03 -16.80
N ALA A 276 11.59 -2.43 -15.64
CA ALA A 276 10.59 -1.60 -14.97
C ALA A 276 10.27 -0.33 -15.78
N VAL A 277 11.27 0.33 -16.37
CA VAL A 277 11.07 1.47 -17.29
C VAL A 277 10.21 1.07 -18.49
N LYS A 278 10.50 -0.08 -19.09
CA LYS A 278 9.70 -0.61 -20.21
C LYS A 278 8.25 -0.88 -19.81
N ASP A 279 8.05 -1.49 -18.65
CA ASP A 279 6.70 -1.71 -18.12
C ASP A 279 5.98 -0.36 -17.82
N ALA A 280 6.71 0.65 -17.32
CA ALA A 280 6.16 1.98 -17.07
C ALA A 280 5.72 2.69 -18.37
N GLU A 281 6.51 2.60 -19.43
CA GLU A 281 6.15 3.13 -20.76
C GLU A 281 4.90 2.45 -21.32
N GLU A 282 4.81 1.13 -21.21
CA GLU A 282 3.62 0.38 -21.63
C GLU A 282 2.41 0.75 -20.77
N ASN A 283 2.59 0.94 -19.46
CA ASN A 283 1.52 1.38 -18.58
C ASN A 283 1.00 2.78 -18.91
N ALA A 284 1.86 3.71 -19.29
CA ALA A 284 1.42 5.02 -19.77
C ALA A 284 0.64 4.92 -21.09
N LYS A 285 1.07 4.07 -22.02
CA LYS A 285 0.38 3.84 -23.30
C LYS A 285 -1.01 3.22 -23.10
N ILE A 286 -1.13 2.17 -22.28
CA ILE A 286 -2.41 1.51 -21.97
C ILE A 286 -3.44 2.51 -21.43
N ASN A 287 -2.98 3.51 -20.66
CA ASN A 287 -3.83 4.53 -20.08
C ASN A 287 -3.93 5.81 -20.94
N ASN A 288 -3.41 5.83 -22.16
CA ASN A 288 -3.41 6.98 -23.08
C ASN A 288 -2.79 8.26 -22.47
N ILE A 289 -1.83 8.14 -21.58
CA ILE A 289 -1.17 9.28 -20.93
C ILE A 289 -0.05 9.81 -21.82
N LYS A 290 -0.11 11.11 -22.14
CA LYS A 290 0.82 11.77 -23.05
C LYS A 290 1.77 12.76 -22.37
N ASN A 291 1.48 13.16 -21.14
CA ASN A 291 2.26 14.14 -20.37
C ASN A 291 3.24 13.50 -19.40
N ILE A 292 3.59 12.24 -19.62
CA ILE A 292 4.60 11.51 -18.83
C ILE A 292 5.69 10.94 -19.74
N ARG A 293 6.92 10.95 -19.28
CA ARG A 293 8.04 10.23 -19.88
C ARG A 293 8.84 9.52 -18.82
N PHE A 294 9.48 8.42 -19.18
CA PHE A 294 10.32 7.65 -18.28
C PHE A 294 11.78 7.70 -18.72
N VAL A 295 12.69 7.67 -17.76
CA VAL A 295 14.14 7.75 -17.96
C VAL A 295 14.79 6.61 -17.18
N LYS A 296 15.60 5.80 -17.89
CA LYS A 296 16.46 4.82 -17.24
C LYS A 296 17.70 5.53 -16.74
N ALA A 297 17.78 5.78 -15.46
CA ALA A 297 18.94 6.38 -14.80
C ALA A 297 18.96 6.08 -13.31
N ASP A 298 20.08 6.26 -12.65
CA ASP A 298 20.10 6.46 -11.20
C ASP A 298 19.39 7.78 -10.87
N ALA A 299 18.58 7.78 -9.81
CA ALA A 299 17.77 8.94 -9.46
C ALA A 299 18.63 10.15 -9.04
N GLY A 300 19.75 9.90 -8.33
CA GLY A 300 20.68 10.94 -7.91
C GLY A 300 21.41 11.58 -9.10
N GLU A 301 22.01 10.76 -9.95
CA GLU A 301 22.70 11.21 -11.18
C GLU A 301 21.73 12.00 -12.07
N PHE A 302 20.53 11.48 -12.30
CA PHE A 302 19.53 12.16 -13.11
C PHE A 302 19.17 13.54 -12.54
N LEU A 303 18.94 13.64 -11.22
CA LEU A 303 18.59 14.90 -10.60
C LEU A 303 19.74 15.93 -10.68
N VAL A 304 20.98 15.51 -10.53
CA VAL A 304 22.16 16.40 -10.69
C VAL A 304 22.20 16.99 -12.09
N GLU A 305 22.07 16.14 -13.13
CA GLU A 305 22.06 16.60 -14.52
C GLU A 305 20.85 17.48 -14.85
N TYR A 306 19.69 17.12 -14.32
CA TYR A 306 18.45 17.87 -14.53
C TYR A 306 18.52 19.26 -13.91
N ALA A 307 19.09 19.36 -12.70
CA ALA A 307 19.28 20.63 -11.98
C ALA A 307 20.11 21.68 -12.76
N ALA A 308 21.03 21.21 -13.60
CA ALA A 308 21.86 22.10 -14.41
C ALA A 308 21.10 22.78 -15.56
N LYS A 309 19.95 22.24 -15.96
CA LYS A 309 19.25 22.66 -17.20
C LYS A 309 17.81 23.10 -16.98
N LYS A 310 17.14 22.62 -15.95
CA LYS A 310 15.67 22.77 -15.76
C LYS A 310 15.31 22.84 -14.28
N LYS A 311 14.08 23.32 -14.01
CA LYS A 311 13.46 23.29 -12.67
C LYS A 311 12.41 22.20 -12.62
N ALA A 312 12.20 21.62 -11.44
CA ALA A 312 11.07 20.80 -11.09
C ALA A 312 10.30 21.48 -9.95
N ASP A 313 8.99 21.43 -9.98
CA ASP A 313 8.14 22.06 -8.97
C ASP A 313 7.88 21.09 -7.82
N VAL A 314 7.74 19.81 -8.14
CA VAL A 314 7.47 18.73 -7.18
C VAL A 314 8.41 17.55 -7.44
N VAL A 315 8.98 17.01 -6.37
CA VAL A 315 9.64 15.69 -6.39
C VAL A 315 8.87 14.75 -5.48
N ILE A 316 8.41 13.63 -6.04
CA ILE A 316 7.88 12.49 -5.28
C ILE A 316 8.98 11.44 -5.26
N MET A 317 9.29 10.91 -4.08
CA MET A 317 10.33 9.89 -3.92
C MET A 317 9.83 8.75 -3.05
N ASP A 318 10.09 7.51 -3.50
CA ASP A 318 9.78 6.26 -2.80
C ASP A 318 11.03 5.36 -2.82
N PRO A 319 12.09 5.72 -2.07
CA PRO A 319 13.37 5.03 -2.12
C PRO A 319 13.30 3.66 -1.40
N PRO A 320 14.32 2.78 -1.58
CA PRO A 320 14.43 1.52 -0.86
C PRO A 320 14.56 1.73 0.66
N ARG A 321 14.47 0.64 1.44
CA ARG A 321 14.55 0.63 2.92
C ARG A 321 15.79 1.31 3.50
N SER A 322 16.87 1.41 2.76
CA SER A 322 18.09 2.11 3.17
C SER A 322 17.94 3.65 3.19
N GLY A 323 16.83 4.16 2.68
CA GLY A 323 16.63 5.58 2.43
C GLY A 323 17.30 6.05 1.14
N SER A 324 17.37 7.36 0.96
CA SER A 324 18.03 7.99 -0.18
C SER A 324 19.53 8.19 0.03
N SER A 325 20.28 8.25 -1.07
CA SER A 325 21.70 8.60 -1.02
C SER A 325 21.90 10.09 -0.70
N GLU A 326 23.05 10.43 -0.11
CA GLU A 326 23.43 11.83 0.12
C GLU A 326 23.47 12.62 -1.19
N GLU A 327 23.92 11.98 -2.27
CA GLU A 327 23.96 12.57 -3.60
C GLU A 327 22.58 12.99 -4.09
N PHE A 328 21.58 12.10 -3.94
CA PHE A 328 20.19 12.40 -4.28
C PHE A 328 19.63 13.55 -3.44
N LEU A 329 19.83 13.54 -2.12
CA LEU A 329 19.37 14.60 -1.23
C LEU A 329 20.02 15.94 -1.55
N ASN A 330 21.34 15.94 -1.83
CA ASN A 330 22.07 17.14 -2.25
C ASN A 330 21.57 17.65 -3.63
N ALA A 331 21.17 16.74 -4.54
CA ALA A 331 20.58 17.12 -5.82
C ALA A 331 19.21 17.81 -5.61
N ILE A 332 18.36 17.34 -4.70
CA ILE A 332 17.13 18.02 -4.30
C ILE A 332 17.44 19.43 -3.80
N LEU A 333 18.47 19.62 -2.96
CA LEU A 333 18.87 20.92 -2.45
C LEU A 333 19.40 21.86 -3.54
N LYS A 334 19.89 21.34 -4.65
CA LYS A 334 20.31 22.13 -5.83
C LYS A 334 19.14 22.50 -6.74
N ILE A 335 18.28 21.55 -7.10
CA ILE A 335 17.08 21.77 -7.92
C ILE A 335 16.11 22.69 -7.20
N LYS A 336 16.03 22.58 -5.88
CA LYS A 336 15.16 23.35 -5.02
C LYS A 336 13.68 23.28 -5.45
N PRO A 337 13.07 22.10 -5.59
CA PRO A 337 11.64 22.00 -5.86
C PRO A 337 10.85 22.68 -4.75
N ASP A 338 9.71 23.24 -5.10
CA ASP A 338 8.82 23.89 -4.12
C ASP A 338 8.31 22.89 -3.07
N ARG A 339 8.08 21.64 -3.50
CA ARG A 339 7.52 20.55 -2.67
C ARG A 339 8.26 19.25 -2.92
N VAL A 340 8.53 18.54 -1.82
CA VAL A 340 9.05 17.17 -1.84
C VAL A 340 8.08 16.28 -1.07
N VAL A 341 7.57 15.24 -1.71
CA VAL A 341 6.78 14.18 -1.07
C VAL A 341 7.64 12.96 -0.91
N TYR A 342 7.89 12.57 0.33
CA TYR A 342 8.71 11.42 0.67
C TYR A 342 7.83 10.28 1.20
N VAL A 343 7.65 9.24 0.39
CA VAL A 343 7.03 7.97 0.78
C VAL A 343 8.11 7.03 1.29
N SER A 344 7.91 6.35 2.40
CA SER A 344 8.92 5.45 2.95
C SER A 344 8.32 4.27 3.73
N CYS A 345 8.88 3.08 3.47
CA CYS A 345 8.64 1.88 4.27
C CYS A 345 9.57 1.73 5.48
N ASN A 346 10.47 2.68 5.70
CA ASN A 346 11.36 2.73 6.84
C ASN A 346 11.41 4.14 7.43
N PRO A 347 10.60 4.44 8.44
CA PRO A 347 10.53 5.77 9.05
C PRO A 347 11.85 6.25 9.66
N ASP A 348 12.73 5.36 10.16
CA ASP A 348 14.02 5.76 10.75
C ASP A 348 14.95 6.36 9.69
N THR A 349 15.10 5.69 8.54
CA THR A 349 15.91 6.22 7.44
C THR A 349 15.27 7.48 6.84
N GLN A 350 13.95 7.53 6.76
CA GLN A 350 13.23 8.73 6.34
C GLN A 350 13.50 9.91 7.29
N ARG A 351 13.48 9.67 8.60
CA ARG A 351 13.79 10.70 9.62
C ARG A 351 15.20 11.25 9.45
N ARG A 352 16.19 10.39 9.19
CA ARG A 352 17.57 10.76 8.87
C ARG A 352 17.64 11.66 7.64
N ASP A 353 17.00 11.25 6.54
CA ASP A 353 17.03 11.98 5.27
C ASP A 353 16.31 13.32 5.36
N VAL A 354 15.19 13.35 6.09
CA VAL A 354 14.44 14.60 6.38
C VAL A 354 15.31 15.63 7.10
N GLU A 355 16.20 15.23 8.02
CA GLU A 355 17.13 16.14 8.68
C GLU A 355 18.07 16.86 7.71
N VAL A 356 18.53 16.16 6.67
CA VAL A 356 19.36 16.78 5.62
C VAL A 356 18.57 17.85 4.88
N LEU A 357 17.33 17.56 4.50
CA LEU A 357 16.47 18.51 3.81
C LEU A 357 16.09 19.71 4.69
N LEU A 358 15.85 19.49 5.98
CA LEU A 358 15.60 20.58 6.96
C LEU A 358 16.80 21.53 7.06
N LYS A 359 18.03 21.00 7.15
CA LYS A 359 19.27 21.82 7.14
C LYS A 359 19.42 22.59 5.83
N GLY A 360 18.89 22.08 4.73
CA GLY A 360 18.86 22.72 3.42
C GLY A 360 17.73 23.74 3.21
N GLY A 361 16.95 24.06 4.25
CA GLY A 361 15.93 25.13 4.24
C GLY A 361 14.51 24.65 3.90
N TYR A 362 14.26 23.34 3.87
CA TYR A 362 12.91 22.80 3.81
C TYR A 362 12.25 22.83 5.19
N LYS A 363 10.92 22.78 5.21
CA LYS A 363 10.11 22.62 6.41
C LYS A 363 9.15 21.45 6.21
N VAL A 364 9.02 20.57 7.18
CA VAL A 364 8.00 19.52 7.14
C VAL A 364 6.63 20.14 7.40
N LYS A 365 5.68 19.82 6.54
CA LYS A 365 4.29 20.32 6.62
C LYS A 365 3.34 19.33 7.26
N GLY A 366 3.64 18.04 7.16
CA GLY A 366 2.86 16.97 7.76
C GLY A 366 3.51 15.62 7.52
N CYS A 367 3.19 14.68 8.39
CA CYS A 367 3.55 13.26 8.32
C CYS A 367 2.28 12.45 8.47
N LYS A 368 1.99 11.58 7.51
CA LYS A 368 0.84 10.69 7.54
C LYS A 368 1.28 9.23 7.49
N PRO A 369 1.08 8.46 8.57
CA PRO A 369 1.40 7.04 8.61
C PRO A 369 0.28 6.18 8.04
N PHE A 370 0.67 5.05 7.43
CA PHE A 370 -0.21 4.04 6.87
C PHE A 370 0.20 2.65 7.36
N ASP A 371 -0.77 1.85 7.77
CA ASP A 371 -0.53 0.45 8.03
C ASP A 371 -0.67 -0.37 6.75
N MET A 372 0.39 -0.37 5.94
CA MET A 372 0.48 -1.17 4.70
C MET A 372 0.60 -2.67 4.96
N PHE A 373 1.09 -3.04 6.14
CA PHE A 373 1.44 -4.41 6.49
C PHE A 373 0.86 -4.81 7.86
N PRO A 374 -0.48 -4.92 7.98
CA PRO A 374 -1.13 -5.37 9.21
C PRO A 374 -0.49 -6.62 9.81
N PHE A 375 -0.42 -6.65 11.13
CA PHE A 375 0.19 -7.69 11.98
C PHE A 375 1.71 -7.82 11.85
N THR A 376 2.38 -6.92 11.11
CA THR A 376 3.84 -6.83 11.07
C THR A 376 4.32 -5.54 11.74
N ASP A 377 5.60 -5.43 12.03
CA ASP A 377 6.24 -4.24 12.62
C ASP A 377 6.46 -3.09 11.62
N ASN A 378 6.17 -3.29 10.34
CA ASN A 378 6.40 -2.29 9.32
C ASN A 378 5.30 -1.22 9.32
N VAL A 379 5.71 0.04 9.11
CA VAL A 379 4.84 1.20 8.92
C VAL A 379 5.32 1.96 7.69
N GLU A 380 4.38 2.34 6.82
CA GLU A 380 4.65 3.28 5.74
C GLU A 380 4.31 4.70 6.19
N THR A 381 5.09 5.66 5.73
CA THR A 381 4.86 7.07 6.03
C THR A 381 4.95 7.93 4.78
N VAL A 382 4.11 8.96 4.70
CA VAL A 382 4.17 9.99 3.69
C VAL A 382 4.47 11.32 4.36
N ILE A 383 5.57 11.96 3.99
CA ILE A 383 5.97 13.27 4.50
C ILE A 383 5.95 14.28 3.37
N LEU A 384 5.33 15.43 3.63
CA LEU A 384 5.43 16.59 2.77
C LEU A 384 6.47 17.57 3.33
N LEU A 385 7.43 17.93 2.51
CA LEU A 385 8.35 19.03 2.77
C LEU A 385 8.12 20.17 1.76
N SER A 386 8.17 21.40 2.24
CA SER A 386 8.02 22.59 1.41
C SER A 386 9.08 23.63 1.77
N ARG A 387 9.53 24.38 0.77
CA ARG A 387 10.45 25.53 0.96
C ARG A 387 9.71 26.82 1.30
N LYS A 388 8.45 26.97 0.88
CA LYS A 388 7.66 28.17 1.18
C LYS A 388 7.20 28.14 2.64
N ALA A 389 7.28 29.31 3.32
CA ALA A 389 6.56 29.48 4.58
C ALA A 389 5.06 29.27 4.32
N PRO A 390 4.28 28.70 5.24
CA PRO A 390 2.86 28.56 5.03
C PRO A 390 2.22 29.96 4.95
N ASP A 391 1.76 30.32 3.78
CA ASP A 391 0.68 31.28 3.69
C ASP A 391 -0.58 30.48 4.02
N ALA A 392 -1.04 30.60 5.28
CA ALA A 392 -2.21 29.94 5.86
C ALA A 392 -2.13 28.41 6.06
N GLU A 393 -2.81 27.96 7.09
CA GLU A 393 -3.01 26.54 7.45
C GLU A 393 -3.46 25.73 6.23
N ILE A 394 -2.71 24.66 5.89
CA ILE A 394 -3.14 23.67 4.90
C ILE A 394 -4.23 22.84 5.58
N ARG A 395 -5.47 23.25 5.42
CA ARG A 395 -6.62 22.37 5.67
C ARG A 395 -6.71 21.43 4.49
N VAL A 396 -6.20 20.21 4.65
CA VAL A 396 -6.49 19.11 3.72
C VAL A 396 -7.98 18.83 3.82
N ARG A 397 -8.78 19.43 2.95
CA ARG A 397 -10.14 18.95 2.69
C ARG A 397 -9.98 17.65 1.91
N LEU A 398 -10.06 16.53 2.60
CA LEU A 398 -10.43 15.27 1.96
C LEU A 398 -11.86 15.47 1.45
N ASP A 399 -12.03 15.61 0.15
CA ASP A 399 -13.34 15.53 -0.47
C ASP A 399 -13.79 14.07 -0.37
N MET A 400 -14.58 13.78 0.66
CA MET A 400 -15.11 12.44 0.94
C MET A 400 -16.14 12.00 -0.11
N SER A 401 -16.51 12.88 -1.05
CA SER A 401 -17.51 12.59 -2.09
C SER A 401 -16.97 11.74 -3.25
N GLU A 402 -15.64 11.59 -3.38
CA GLU A 402 -15.03 10.70 -4.39
C GLU A 402 -14.63 9.30 -3.84
N LEU A 403 -14.94 9.04 -2.58
CA LEU A 403 -14.83 7.69 -2.04
C LEU A 403 -16.19 7.02 -2.26
N ASP A 404 -16.27 6.06 -3.16
CA ASP A 404 -17.34 5.06 -3.19
C ASP A 404 -17.36 4.31 -1.85
N ILE A 405 -18.01 4.94 -0.88
CA ILE A 405 -18.35 4.30 0.37
C ILE A 405 -19.60 3.49 0.06
N THR A 406 -19.43 2.17 -0.02
CA THR A 406 -20.55 1.24 0.09
C THR A 406 -21.44 1.69 1.24
N SER A 407 -22.72 1.78 0.98
CA SER A 407 -23.87 2.35 1.67
C SER A 407 -24.05 2.02 3.18
N ALA A 408 -23.05 2.24 4.01
CA ALA A 408 -23.17 1.94 5.43
C ALA A 408 -22.39 2.88 6.34
N GLU A 409 -22.17 4.15 5.99
CA GLU A 409 -21.73 5.18 6.98
C GLU A 409 -21.65 6.61 6.39
N SER A 410 -22.68 7.08 5.70
CA SER A 410 -22.82 8.52 5.45
C SER A 410 -23.50 9.17 6.65
N LYS A 411 -22.73 9.55 7.67
CA LYS A 411 -23.24 10.43 8.74
C LYS A 411 -23.48 11.82 8.12
N ALA A 412 -24.74 12.27 8.10
CA ALA A 412 -25.06 13.60 7.58
C ALA A 412 -24.27 14.69 8.33
N THR A 413 -23.77 15.65 7.58
CA THR A 413 -23.08 16.82 8.11
C THR A 413 -24.06 17.76 8.84
N TYR A 414 -23.55 18.60 9.73
CA TYR A 414 -24.38 19.61 10.38
C TYR A 414 -25.11 20.50 9.39
N LYS A 415 -24.50 20.80 8.26
CA LYS A 415 -25.09 21.66 7.23
C LYS A 415 -26.28 20.98 6.55
N GLU A 416 -26.17 19.70 6.25
CA GLU A 416 -27.26 18.91 5.65
C GLU A 416 -28.45 18.79 6.60
N ILE A 417 -28.20 18.59 7.90
CA ILE A 417 -29.26 18.58 8.92
C ILE A 417 -29.91 19.96 9.02
N GLN A 418 -29.15 21.05 9.00
CA GLN A 418 -29.68 22.41 9.00
C GLN A 418 -30.53 22.72 7.78
N GLU A 419 -30.08 22.32 6.59
CA GLU A 419 -30.79 22.51 5.33
C GLU A 419 -32.11 21.68 5.31
N TYR A 420 -32.07 20.43 5.76
CA TYR A 420 -33.24 19.59 5.86
C TYR A 420 -34.30 20.23 6.79
N VAL A 421 -33.90 20.61 8.02
CA VAL A 421 -34.80 21.21 9.00
C VAL A 421 -35.35 22.54 8.48
N LYS A 422 -34.54 23.38 7.84
CA LYS A 422 -34.97 24.62 7.23
C LYS A 422 -36.00 24.40 6.12
N ASN A 423 -35.74 23.44 5.22
CA ASN A 423 -36.60 23.19 4.06
C ASN A 423 -37.95 22.53 4.45
N LYS A 424 -37.94 21.64 5.45
CA LYS A 424 -39.12 20.87 5.84
C LYS A 424 -39.97 21.58 6.89
N TYR A 425 -39.31 22.26 7.83
CA TYR A 425 -40.01 22.87 9.02
C TYR A 425 -39.91 24.39 9.05
N SER A 426 -39.17 25.01 8.13
CA SER A 426 -38.89 26.45 8.12
C SER A 426 -38.20 26.95 9.42
N LEU A 427 -37.55 26.05 10.14
CA LEU A 427 -36.86 26.33 11.40
C LEU A 427 -35.35 26.48 11.16
N HIS A 428 -34.74 27.41 11.90
CA HIS A 428 -33.29 27.58 11.93
C HIS A 428 -32.72 26.88 13.19
N VAL A 429 -31.83 25.86 12.98
CA VAL A 429 -31.14 25.14 14.04
C VAL A 429 -29.63 25.40 13.96
N THR A 430 -29.00 25.55 15.13
CA THR A 430 -27.57 25.79 15.23
C THR A 430 -26.79 24.48 15.41
N ASN A 431 -25.48 24.49 15.11
CA ASN A 431 -24.62 23.34 15.38
C ASN A 431 -24.68 22.87 16.84
N LEU A 432 -24.84 23.82 17.77
CA LEU A 432 -24.98 23.54 19.22
C LEU A 432 -26.21 22.69 19.50
N TYR A 433 -27.37 23.03 18.90
CA TYR A 433 -28.62 22.29 19.09
C TYR A 433 -28.56 20.90 18.48
N ILE A 434 -27.95 20.79 17.29
CA ILE A 434 -27.73 19.48 16.64
C ILE A 434 -26.82 18.61 17.51
N ALA A 435 -25.72 19.16 18.06
CA ALA A 435 -24.82 18.45 18.96
C ALA A 435 -25.53 17.99 20.26
N GLN A 436 -26.41 18.82 20.83
CA GLN A 436 -27.19 18.43 22.02
C GLN A 436 -28.07 17.21 21.73
N VAL A 437 -28.81 17.22 20.61
CA VAL A 437 -29.69 16.11 20.23
C VAL A 437 -28.90 14.87 19.86
N LYS A 438 -27.81 14.98 19.10
CA LYS A 438 -26.95 13.83 18.78
C LYS A 438 -26.41 13.14 20.04
N ARG A 439 -26.01 13.89 21.06
CA ARG A 439 -25.55 13.34 22.36
C ARG A 439 -26.65 12.55 23.09
N GLU A 440 -27.91 12.99 23.02
CA GLU A 440 -29.03 12.26 23.60
C GLU A 440 -29.20 10.85 23.03
N PHE A 441 -28.82 10.66 21.75
CA PHE A 441 -28.85 9.37 21.05
C PHE A 441 -27.50 8.63 21.03
N GLY A 442 -26.55 9.06 21.87
CA GLY A 442 -25.24 8.38 21.99
C GLY A 442 -24.29 8.56 20.78
N ILE A 443 -24.61 9.51 19.89
CA ILE A 443 -23.71 9.84 18.77
C ILE A 443 -22.58 10.70 19.32
N ILE A 444 -21.40 10.07 19.51
CA ILE A 444 -20.21 10.73 20.09
C ILE A 444 -19.56 11.62 19.03
N GLU A 445 -19.52 12.92 19.30
CA GLU A 445 -18.71 13.89 18.57
C GLU A 445 -17.47 14.27 19.38
N ARG A 446 -16.39 14.69 18.71
CA ARG A 446 -15.14 15.10 19.36
C ARG A 446 -15.40 16.16 20.42
N GLU A 447 -14.85 15.97 21.62
CA GLU A 447 -14.83 17.00 22.66
C GLU A 447 -14.02 18.22 22.18
N ASN A 448 -14.65 19.38 22.16
CA ASN A 448 -13.96 20.65 21.93
C ASN A 448 -13.08 20.99 23.13
N TYR A 449 -11.79 21.07 22.96
CA TYR A 449 -10.80 21.43 23.98
C TYR A 449 -10.77 22.92 24.38
N ASN A 450 -11.74 23.71 24.01
CA ASN A 450 -11.89 25.09 24.47
C ASN A 450 -13.09 25.20 25.44
N THR A 451 -12.94 24.71 26.66
CA THR A 451 -13.75 25.10 27.80
C THR A 451 -13.12 26.34 28.43
N GLY A 452 -13.44 27.52 27.88
CA GLY A 452 -13.19 28.76 28.61
C GLY A 452 -13.90 28.72 29.94
N GLU A 453 -13.21 28.96 31.04
CA GLU A 453 -13.79 29.17 32.37
C GLU A 453 -14.68 30.41 32.32
N GLY A 454 -15.98 30.20 32.12
CA GLY A 454 -17.01 31.22 32.21
C GLY A 454 -18.37 30.57 32.31
N LYS A 455 -19.05 30.78 33.42
CA LYS A 455 -20.43 30.34 33.72
C LYS A 455 -21.47 31.05 32.82
N ALA A 456 -21.40 30.83 31.49
CA ALA A 456 -22.49 31.21 30.61
C ALA A 456 -23.50 30.06 30.54
N LYS A 457 -24.79 30.32 30.82
CA LYS A 457 -25.88 29.36 30.63
C LYS A 457 -25.89 28.96 29.15
N VAL A 458 -25.56 27.70 28.89
CA VAL A 458 -25.61 27.12 27.52
C VAL A 458 -27.06 27.09 27.08
N PRO A 459 -27.45 27.73 25.96
CA PRO A 459 -28.83 27.69 25.46
C PRO A 459 -29.26 26.24 25.19
N GLN A 460 -30.43 25.86 25.72
CA GLN A 460 -31.02 24.54 25.51
C GLN A 460 -31.86 24.54 24.24
N VAL A 461 -31.88 23.41 23.53
CA VAL A 461 -32.73 23.22 22.36
C VAL A 461 -34.20 23.21 22.77
N THR A 462 -35.07 23.94 22.06
CA THR A 462 -36.50 23.91 22.29
C THR A 462 -37.12 22.60 21.79
N ALA A 463 -38.29 22.20 22.38
CA ALA A 463 -38.95 20.94 22.02
C ALA A 463 -39.21 20.83 20.51
N GLU A 464 -39.70 21.88 19.87
CA GLU A 464 -39.99 21.94 18.45
C GLU A 464 -38.73 21.74 17.57
N LYS A 465 -37.62 22.43 17.89
CA LYS A 465 -36.35 22.26 17.21
C LYS A 465 -35.71 20.90 17.47
N ARG A 466 -35.92 20.36 18.68
CA ARG A 466 -35.44 19.02 19.03
C ARG A 466 -36.10 17.94 18.15
N GLU A 467 -37.43 17.98 18.03
CA GLU A 467 -38.18 17.04 17.19
C GLU A 467 -37.79 17.15 15.70
N SER A 468 -37.63 18.37 15.20
CA SER A 468 -37.19 18.57 13.80
C SER A 468 -35.78 18.05 13.52
N ILE A 469 -34.87 18.12 14.50
CA ILE A 469 -33.54 17.54 14.41
C ILE A 469 -33.59 16.00 14.46
N ILE A 470 -34.43 15.44 15.36
CA ILE A 470 -34.64 13.98 15.45
C ILE A 470 -35.15 13.44 14.12
N ASP A 471 -36.12 14.08 13.51
CA ASP A 471 -36.63 13.69 12.19
C ASP A 471 -35.56 13.77 11.11
N ALA A 472 -34.72 14.81 11.13
CA ALA A 472 -33.57 14.89 10.22
C ALA A 472 -32.57 13.74 10.46
N LEU A 473 -32.26 13.40 11.70
CA LEU A 473 -31.35 12.29 12.03
C LEU A 473 -31.91 10.93 11.57
N ARG A 474 -33.25 10.74 11.67
CA ARG A 474 -33.92 9.54 11.11
C ARG A 474 -33.87 9.52 9.59
N TYR A 475 -34.17 10.63 8.95
CA TYR A 475 -34.10 10.75 7.49
C TYR A 475 -32.72 10.38 6.94
N PHE A 476 -31.66 10.81 7.62
CA PHE A 476 -30.29 10.49 7.28
C PHE A 476 -29.80 9.14 7.87
N GLN A 477 -30.70 8.32 8.42
CA GLN A 477 -30.42 6.99 9.01
C GLN A 477 -29.32 7.00 10.09
N MET A 478 -29.23 8.10 10.85
CA MET A 478 -28.25 8.24 11.94
C MET A 478 -28.79 7.73 13.29
N ILE A 479 -30.10 7.57 13.42
CA ILE A 479 -30.82 6.96 14.54
C ILE A 479 -32.00 6.15 14.00
N GLU A 480 -32.51 5.17 14.78
CA GLU A 480 -33.69 4.37 14.48
C GLU A 480 -35.02 5.15 14.59
#